data_63a474780a0a0f334fe9f0112df66ab0
#
_entry.id   63a474780a0a0f334fe9f0112df66ab0
#
_cell.length_a   1.000
_cell.length_b   1.000
_cell.length_c   1.000
_cell.angle_alpha   90.00
_cell.angle_beta   90.00
_cell.angle_gamma   90.00
#
_symmetry.space_group_name_H-M   'P 1'
#
loop_
_entity.id
_entity.type
_entity.pdbx_description
1 polymer ?
#
loop_
_entity_poly.entity_id
_entity_poly.type
_entity_poly.pdbx_seq_one_letter_code
_entity_poly.pdbx_strand_id
1 'polypeptide(L)'
;MTDEKPDDAGKAGADETQSFANFFTEAIAPGLPALEEARKERLRASYVRAAGLAFVIALITGIAVAWSGAVIAGFPVVFIGIVLGYLWIRIPGRRHRDAVRTLVVEPLRRYLGGLEYHRKPGDRFDLDRFRRSGIVAGFNRAKLEDLLIGRYRDTDYRVVEARLRRRRKQGSKERVKMTFAGLLCEVSVPRAFSCTVVLLGDKGALGNWAVDLLRSKLTNLSPVPLDHADFEARYQVYSDDPQEALGLLQPAFLDSLLAIADAAGQGSLNCAFIDNRFLIAIPQRRNLFEIGRLHRSLEHAEEDVRRMAAEFTLPQRLIDTLHGDRPPLAL
;
A
#
# COMPACT_ATOMS: atom_id res chain seq x y z
N MET A 1 9.74 -44.62 -1.08
CA MET A 1 11.12 -44.12 -1.10
C MET A 1 11.30 -43.50 -2.47
N THR A 2 10.88 -42.23 -2.60
CA THR A 2 11.05 -41.41 -3.79
C THR A 2 11.70 -40.12 -3.31
N ASP A 3 12.97 -40.00 -3.69
CA ASP A 3 13.81 -38.82 -3.48
C ASP A 3 13.20 -37.65 -4.25
N GLU A 4 12.51 -36.76 -3.59
CA GLU A 4 12.08 -35.49 -4.13
C GLU A 4 13.20 -34.47 -3.93
N LYS A 5 13.78 -34.09 -5.04
CA LYS A 5 15.00 -33.29 -5.21
C LYS A 5 14.79 -31.85 -4.69
N PRO A 6 15.60 -31.35 -3.71
CA PRO A 6 15.49 -29.96 -3.22
C PRO A 6 16.07 -28.91 -4.18
N ASP A 7 16.45 -29.26 -5.40
CA ASP A 7 17.33 -28.44 -6.26
C ASP A 7 16.57 -27.54 -7.26
N ASP A 8 15.27 -27.76 -7.51
CA ASP A 8 14.54 -27.00 -8.53
C ASP A 8 14.00 -25.64 -8.03
N ALA A 9 13.65 -25.51 -6.75
CA ALA A 9 13.18 -24.25 -6.17
C ALA A 9 14.31 -23.20 -6.08
N GLY A 10 15.54 -23.65 -5.81
CA GLY A 10 16.71 -22.78 -5.79
C GLY A 10 17.10 -22.25 -7.17
N LYS A 11 16.92 -23.05 -8.22
CA LYS A 11 17.21 -22.64 -9.59
C LYS A 11 16.18 -21.67 -10.15
N ALA A 12 14.89 -21.86 -9.86
CA ALA A 12 13.83 -20.96 -10.29
C ALA A 12 13.99 -19.56 -9.66
N GLY A 13 14.28 -19.47 -8.36
CA GLY A 13 14.54 -18.18 -7.69
C GLY A 13 15.82 -17.48 -8.18
N ALA A 14 16.86 -18.24 -8.54
CA ALA A 14 18.08 -17.67 -9.12
C ALA A 14 17.83 -17.11 -10.52
N ASP A 15 17.04 -17.77 -11.34
CA ASP A 15 16.69 -17.37 -12.71
C ASP A 15 15.79 -16.10 -12.70
N GLU A 16 14.81 -16.03 -11.80
CA GLU A 16 13.98 -14.83 -11.61
C GLU A 16 14.81 -13.64 -11.12
N THR A 17 15.72 -13.85 -10.17
CA THR A 17 16.60 -12.80 -9.66
C THR A 17 17.52 -12.27 -10.77
N GLN A 18 18.07 -13.15 -11.59
CA GLN A 18 18.90 -12.77 -12.73
C GLN A 18 18.10 -12.05 -13.82
N SER A 19 16.89 -12.51 -14.10
CA SER A 19 15.95 -11.87 -15.04
C SER A 19 15.60 -10.45 -14.61
N PHE A 20 15.30 -10.26 -13.32
CA PHE A 20 15.03 -8.93 -12.77
C PHE A 20 16.26 -8.02 -12.83
N ALA A 21 17.46 -8.51 -12.50
CA ALA A 21 18.69 -7.73 -12.56
C ALA A 21 19.00 -7.26 -13.99
N ASN A 22 18.79 -8.12 -14.99
CA ASN A 22 18.94 -7.77 -16.40
C ASN A 22 17.93 -6.68 -16.81
N PHE A 23 16.65 -6.88 -16.47
CA PHE A 23 15.59 -5.88 -16.70
C PHE A 23 15.95 -4.53 -16.07
N PHE A 24 16.38 -4.52 -14.79
CA PHE A 24 16.76 -3.28 -14.11
C PHE A 24 17.90 -2.57 -14.82
N THR A 25 18.96 -3.33 -15.17
CA THR A 25 20.16 -2.80 -15.84
C THR A 25 19.85 -2.22 -17.22
N GLU A 26 18.96 -2.83 -17.98
CA GLU A 26 18.61 -2.41 -19.33
C GLU A 26 17.57 -1.28 -19.36
N ALA A 27 16.53 -1.40 -18.54
CA ALA A 27 15.35 -0.53 -18.65
C ALA A 27 15.34 0.65 -17.67
N ILE A 28 16.00 0.55 -16.51
CA ILE A 28 15.90 1.55 -15.43
C ILE A 28 17.24 2.22 -15.15
N ALA A 29 18.30 1.43 -14.98
CA ALA A 29 19.62 1.94 -14.58
C ALA A 29 20.16 3.06 -15.47
N PRO A 30 19.99 3.05 -16.81
CA PRO A 30 20.52 4.12 -17.67
C PRO A 30 19.90 5.50 -17.38
N GLY A 31 18.67 5.55 -16.87
CA GLY A 31 17.99 6.80 -16.53
C GLY A 31 18.31 7.36 -15.14
N LEU A 32 18.89 6.54 -14.24
CA LEU A 32 19.13 6.93 -12.84
C LEU A 32 20.13 8.08 -12.67
N PRO A 33 21.28 8.15 -13.41
CA PRO A 33 22.22 9.26 -13.26
C PRO A 33 21.58 10.61 -13.58
N ALA A 34 20.87 10.72 -14.70
CA ALA A 34 20.18 11.95 -15.09
C ALA A 34 19.08 12.34 -14.07
N LEU A 35 18.37 11.34 -13.51
CA LEU A 35 17.37 11.56 -12.49
C LEU A 35 17.99 12.04 -11.17
N GLU A 36 19.15 11.50 -10.79
CA GLU A 36 19.90 11.91 -9.59
C GLU A 36 20.44 13.33 -9.70
N GLU A 37 20.96 13.71 -10.86
CA GLU A 37 21.38 15.09 -11.13
C GLU A 37 20.20 16.06 -11.04
N ALA A 38 19.09 15.74 -11.70
CA ALA A 38 17.86 16.52 -11.61
C ALA A 38 17.31 16.60 -10.17
N ARG A 39 17.49 15.53 -9.37
CA ARG A 39 17.15 15.53 -7.95
C ARG A 39 17.99 16.54 -7.16
N LYS A 40 19.31 16.50 -7.33
CA LYS A 40 20.25 17.41 -6.67
C LYS A 40 19.97 18.87 -7.02
N GLU A 41 19.71 19.14 -8.30
CA GLU A 41 19.34 20.48 -8.77
C GLU A 41 18.02 20.97 -8.15
N ARG A 42 16.98 20.11 -8.15
CA ARG A 42 15.67 20.43 -7.54
C ARG A 42 15.76 20.61 -6.04
N LEU A 43 16.61 19.82 -5.36
CA LEU A 43 16.89 19.97 -3.94
C LEU A 43 17.55 21.31 -3.64
N ARG A 44 18.61 21.65 -4.40
CA ARG A 44 19.27 22.95 -4.30
C ARG A 44 18.31 24.11 -4.54
N ALA A 45 17.48 24.02 -5.60
CA ALA A 45 16.45 25.01 -5.89
C ALA A 45 15.43 25.14 -4.75
N SER A 46 15.09 24.06 -4.05
CA SER A 46 14.21 24.09 -2.88
C SER A 46 14.84 24.87 -1.73
N TYR A 47 16.11 24.66 -1.44
CA TYR A 47 16.84 25.41 -0.40
C TYR A 47 17.00 26.88 -0.72
N VAL A 48 17.34 27.21 -1.96
CA VAL A 48 17.47 28.61 -2.42
C VAL A 48 16.12 29.34 -2.30
N ARG A 49 15.02 28.69 -2.69
CA ARG A 49 13.67 29.25 -2.54
C ARG A 49 13.28 29.44 -1.07
N ALA A 50 13.62 28.46 -0.21
CA ALA A 50 13.36 28.54 1.22
C ALA A 50 14.12 29.71 1.88
N ALA A 51 15.42 29.85 1.54
CA ALA A 51 16.26 30.95 2.04
C ALA A 51 15.78 32.32 1.54
N GLY A 52 15.46 32.44 0.25
CA GLY A 52 14.93 33.68 -0.33
C GLY A 52 13.61 34.10 0.31
N LEU A 53 12.70 33.14 0.51
CA LEU A 53 11.42 33.39 1.17
C LEU A 53 11.62 33.82 2.64
N ALA A 54 12.49 33.13 3.38
CA ALA A 54 12.80 33.47 4.77
C ALA A 54 13.34 34.89 4.87
N PHE A 55 14.22 35.30 3.94
CA PHE A 55 14.74 36.64 3.85
C PHE A 55 13.64 37.69 3.57
N VAL A 56 12.74 37.43 2.63
CA VAL A 56 11.63 38.34 2.29
C VAL A 56 10.67 38.47 3.47
N ILE A 57 10.35 37.39 4.16
CA ILE A 57 9.50 37.41 5.36
C ILE A 57 10.16 38.21 6.46
N ALA A 58 11.45 38.01 6.72
CA ALA A 58 12.18 38.76 7.72
C ALA A 58 12.20 40.29 7.41
N LEU A 59 12.44 40.63 6.13
CA LEU A 59 12.46 42.04 5.69
C LEU A 59 11.09 42.69 5.85
N ILE A 60 10.00 42.10 5.39
CA ILE A 60 8.65 42.64 5.49
C ILE A 60 8.22 42.73 6.94
N THR A 61 8.56 41.74 7.78
CA THR A 61 8.28 41.73 9.21
C THR A 61 9.02 42.92 9.90
N GLY A 62 10.31 43.10 9.59
CA GLY A 62 11.11 44.18 10.09
C GLY A 62 10.51 45.57 9.76
N ILE A 63 10.11 45.77 8.50
CA ILE A 63 9.45 47.00 8.04
C ILE A 63 8.12 47.22 8.78
N ALA A 64 7.28 46.19 8.90
CA ALA A 64 5.98 46.30 9.57
C ALA A 64 6.11 46.65 11.06
N VAL A 65 7.09 46.07 11.75
CA VAL A 65 7.39 46.37 13.15
C VAL A 65 7.94 47.80 13.30
N ALA A 66 8.85 48.22 12.44
CA ALA A 66 9.42 49.54 12.46
C ALA A 66 8.35 50.64 12.23
N TRP A 67 7.38 50.39 11.35
CA TRP A 67 6.30 51.32 11.02
C TRP A 67 5.21 51.43 12.10
N SER A 68 4.81 50.27 12.65
CA SER A 68 3.70 50.18 13.60
C SER A 68 4.12 50.35 15.07
N GLY A 69 5.41 50.24 15.39
CA GLY A 69 5.92 50.17 16.76
C GLY A 69 5.45 48.92 17.54
N ALA A 70 4.70 48.03 16.91
CA ALA A 70 4.09 46.88 17.56
C ALA A 70 4.57 45.53 16.91
N VAL A 71 5.19 44.71 17.70
CA VAL A 71 5.65 43.37 17.27
C VAL A 71 4.49 42.49 16.74
N ILE A 72 3.28 42.70 17.26
CA ILE A 72 2.07 41.95 16.87
C ILE A 72 1.73 42.14 15.38
N ALA A 73 2.06 43.26 14.76
CA ALA A 73 1.80 43.52 13.34
C ALA A 73 2.57 42.58 12.38
N GLY A 74 3.66 41.99 12.85
CA GLY A 74 4.44 41.00 12.07
C GLY A 74 3.81 39.62 11.96
N PHE A 75 2.95 39.20 12.91
CA PHE A 75 2.41 37.85 12.96
C PHE A 75 1.62 37.42 11.71
N PRO A 76 0.70 38.20 11.13
CA PRO A 76 -0.01 37.81 9.91
C PRO A 76 0.93 37.62 8.73
N VAL A 77 1.95 38.44 8.59
CA VAL A 77 2.94 38.38 7.51
C VAL A 77 3.74 37.09 7.59
N VAL A 78 4.24 36.76 8.79
CA VAL A 78 4.97 35.51 9.04
C VAL A 78 4.07 34.29 8.75
N PHE A 79 2.83 34.31 9.22
CA PHE A 79 1.90 33.20 9.02
C PHE A 79 1.59 32.95 7.53
N ILE A 80 1.23 34.00 6.79
CA ILE A 80 0.95 33.93 5.35
C ILE A 80 2.21 33.45 4.59
N GLY A 81 3.37 34.04 4.95
CA GLY A 81 4.66 33.66 4.34
C GLY A 81 5.00 32.18 4.56
N ILE A 82 4.79 31.64 5.76
CA ILE A 82 5.00 30.22 6.05
C ILE A 82 4.07 29.34 5.19
N VAL A 83 2.79 29.69 5.08
CA VAL A 83 1.81 28.93 4.28
C VAL A 83 2.18 28.94 2.79
N LEU A 84 2.45 30.09 2.22
CA LEU A 84 2.85 30.23 0.82
C LEU A 84 4.17 29.51 0.53
N GLY A 85 5.15 29.63 1.42
CA GLY A 85 6.43 28.96 1.33
C GLY A 85 6.31 27.45 1.38
N TYR A 86 5.51 26.93 2.28
CA TYR A 86 5.23 25.50 2.35
C TYR A 86 4.65 24.95 1.04
N LEU A 87 3.72 25.67 0.43
CA LEU A 87 3.16 25.29 -0.86
C LEU A 87 4.20 25.34 -1.98
N TRP A 88 5.02 26.39 -2.00
CA TRP A 88 6.01 26.62 -3.06
C TRP A 88 7.20 25.65 -3.01
N ILE A 89 7.68 25.33 -1.80
CA ILE A 89 8.76 24.35 -1.57
C ILE A 89 8.34 22.93 -1.95
N ARG A 90 7.03 22.61 -1.94
CA ARG A 90 6.51 21.29 -2.32
C ARG A 90 6.50 21.01 -3.83
N ILE A 91 6.56 22.04 -4.68
CA ILE A 91 6.48 21.87 -6.15
C ILE A 91 7.62 21.03 -6.71
N PRO A 92 8.91 21.26 -6.37
CA PRO A 92 10.01 20.44 -6.86
C PRO A 92 9.90 18.97 -6.50
N GLY A 93 9.41 18.68 -5.29
CA GLY A 93 9.20 17.31 -4.84
C GLY A 93 8.10 16.56 -5.60
N ARG A 94 7.06 17.25 -6.09
CA ARG A 94 6.02 16.65 -6.94
C ARG A 94 6.60 16.28 -8.32
N ARG A 95 7.32 17.22 -8.95
CA ARG A 95 7.97 17.00 -10.25
C ARG A 95 8.99 15.87 -10.20
N HIS A 96 9.74 15.78 -9.10
CA HIS A 96 10.70 14.70 -8.92
C HIS A 96 9.98 13.34 -8.82
N ARG A 97 8.94 13.21 -8.01
CA ARG A 97 8.15 11.97 -7.90
C ARG A 97 7.52 11.55 -9.23
N ASP A 98 7.03 12.51 -10.02
CA ASP A 98 6.47 12.21 -11.34
C ASP A 98 7.55 11.69 -12.30
N ALA A 99 8.77 12.24 -12.26
CA ALA A 99 9.90 11.76 -13.06
C ALA A 99 10.37 10.35 -12.64
N VAL A 100 10.50 10.10 -11.32
CA VAL A 100 10.81 8.75 -10.80
C VAL A 100 9.76 7.74 -11.23
N ARG A 101 8.48 8.10 -11.12
CA ARG A 101 7.38 7.23 -11.51
C ARG A 101 7.44 6.87 -13.00
N THR A 102 7.69 7.83 -13.87
CA THR A 102 7.81 7.57 -15.30
C THR A 102 9.00 6.66 -15.63
N LEU A 103 10.14 6.86 -14.95
CA LEU A 103 11.33 6.05 -15.16
C LEU A 103 11.18 4.61 -14.64
N VAL A 104 10.44 4.40 -13.55
CA VAL A 104 10.37 3.11 -12.86
C VAL A 104 9.07 2.38 -13.12
N VAL A 105 7.91 3.02 -12.89
CA VAL A 105 6.61 2.33 -12.95
C VAL A 105 6.28 1.90 -14.38
N GLU A 106 6.61 2.71 -15.37
CA GLU A 106 6.25 2.40 -16.75
C GLU A 106 7.02 1.20 -17.33
N PRO A 107 8.36 1.08 -17.18
CA PRO A 107 9.07 -0.14 -17.55
C PRO A 107 8.65 -1.36 -16.71
N LEU A 108 8.51 -1.19 -15.40
CA LEU A 108 8.14 -2.27 -14.50
C LEU A 108 6.75 -2.85 -14.84
N ARG A 109 5.79 -2.01 -15.17
CA ARG A 109 4.46 -2.41 -15.61
C ARG A 109 4.51 -3.30 -16.87
N ARG A 110 5.38 -2.96 -17.83
CA ARG A 110 5.57 -3.77 -19.05
C ARG A 110 6.26 -5.09 -18.74
N TYR A 111 7.28 -5.07 -17.90
CA TYR A 111 8.00 -6.25 -17.45
C TYR A 111 7.06 -7.27 -16.78
N LEU A 112 6.10 -6.79 -15.98
CA LEU A 112 5.13 -7.61 -15.25
C LEU A 112 3.87 -7.98 -16.06
N GLY A 113 3.94 -7.97 -17.41
CA GLY A 113 2.85 -8.43 -18.25
C GLY A 113 1.86 -7.36 -18.69
N GLY A 114 2.27 -6.08 -18.72
CA GLY A 114 1.44 -5.00 -19.29
C GLY A 114 0.30 -4.56 -18.39
N LEU A 115 0.52 -4.48 -17.07
CA LEU A 115 -0.48 -4.03 -16.10
C LEU A 115 -1.07 -2.66 -16.47
N GLU A 116 -2.36 -2.49 -16.28
CA GLU A 116 -3.02 -1.19 -16.37
C GLU A 116 -2.77 -0.40 -15.07
N TYR A 117 -2.28 0.83 -15.20
CA TYR A 117 -1.95 1.68 -14.06
C TYR A 117 -2.73 3.00 -14.09
N HIS A 118 -3.37 3.32 -12.95
CA HIS A 118 -4.07 4.59 -12.76
C HIS A 118 -3.61 5.28 -11.48
N ARG A 119 -2.99 6.44 -11.62
CA ARG A 119 -2.59 7.26 -10.46
C ARG A 119 -3.76 7.67 -9.57
N LYS A 120 -4.92 7.92 -10.19
CA LYS A 120 -6.18 8.24 -9.51
C LYS A 120 -7.20 7.16 -9.89
N PRO A 121 -7.55 6.29 -8.96
CA PRO A 121 -8.46 5.18 -9.25
C PRO A 121 -9.83 5.60 -9.79
N GLY A 122 -10.39 6.71 -9.26
CA GLY A 122 -11.78 7.09 -9.54
C GLY A 122 -12.73 5.96 -9.12
N ASP A 123 -13.71 5.67 -9.98
CA ASP A 123 -14.72 4.63 -9.74
C ASP A 123 -14.28 3.22 -10.16
N ARG A 124 -12.98 3.05 -10.53
CA ARG A 124 -12.44 1.76 -10.98
C ARG A 124 -12.14 0.77 -9.86
N PHE A 125 -12.24 1.20 -8.60
CA PHE A 125 -12.01 0.37 -7.42
C PHE A 125 -13.18 0.46 -6.46
N ASP A 126 -13.81 -0.69 -6.14
CA ASP A 126 -14.95 -0.77 -5.22
C ASP A 126 -14.50 -0.80 -3.76
N LEU A 127 -14.26 0.38 -3.19
CA LEU A 127 -13.91 0.52 -1.78
C LEU A 127 -15.06 0.12 -0.83
N ASP A 128 -16.33 0.19 -1.30
CA ASP A 128 -17.47 -0.16 -0.46
C ASP A 128 -17.55 -1.66 -0.19
N ARG A 129 -17.01 -2.51 -1.08
CA ARG A 129 -16.86 -3.95 -0.82
C ARG A 129 -15.96 -4.19 0.39
N PHE A 130 -14.84 -3.49 0.50
CA PHE A 130 -13.96 -3.54 1.68
C PHE A 130 -14.64 -3.01 2.95
N ARG A 131 -15.52 -2.03 2.82
CA ARG A 131 -16.30 -1.52 3.96
C ARG A 131 -17.36 -2.52 4.42
N ARG A 132 -18.04 -3.19 3.47
CA ARG A 132 -19.09 -4.20 3.79
C ARG A 132 -18.47 -5.45 4.40
N SER A 133 -17.35 -5.94 3.86
CA SER A 133 -16.65 -7.11 4.40
C SER A 133 -16.07 -6.90 5.79
N GLY A 134 -15.89 -5.64 6.19
CA GLY A 134 -15.38 -5.32 7.50
C GLY A 134 -13.90 -5.52 7.74
N ILE A 135 -13.12 -5.91 6.73
CA ILE A 135 -11.67 -6.10 6.87
C ILE A 135 -10.87 -4.79 7.02
N VAL A 136 -11.52 -3.65 6.85
CA VAL A 136 -10.98 -2.32 7.15
C VAL A 136 -11.83 -1.62 8.20
N ALA A 137 -11.19 -0.94 9.14
CA ALA A 137 -11.90 -0.20 10.19
C ALA A 137 -12.74 0.94 9.60
N GLY A 138 -13.85 1.26 10.24
CA GLY A 138 -14.80 2.29 9.80
C GLY A 138 -14.13 3.64 9.53
N PHE A 139 -14.39 4.20 8.34
CA PHE A 139 -13.83 5.46 7.85
C PHE A 139 -14.93 6.33 7.22
N ASN A 140 -14.67 7.62 7.11
CA ASN A 140 -15.51 8.58 6.40
C ASN A 140 -14.70 9.52 5.48
N ARG A 141 -13.38 9.30 5.39
CA ARG A 141 -12.48 9.92 4.45
C ARG A 141 -11.57 8.84 3.87
N ALA A 142 -11.54 8.75 2.56
CA ALA A 142 -10.67 7.83 1.83
C ALA A 142 -9.79 8.63 0.86
N LYS A 143 -8.53 8.23 0.75
CA LYS A 143 -7.63 8.64 -0.30
C LYS A 143 -7.08 7.36 -0.92
N LEU A 144 -7.42 7.14 -2.18
CA LEU A 144 -6.92 6.05 -2.99
C LEU A 144 -5.95 6.62 -4.02
N GLU A 145 -4.81 5.97 -4.19
CA GLU A 145 -3.78 6.32 -5.17
C GLU A 145 -3.20 5.05 -5.78
N ASP A 146 -2.66 5.17 -6.98
CA ASP A 146 -1.81 4.15 -7.59
C ASP A 146 -2.53 2.79 -7.74
N LEU A 147 -3.62 2.78 -8.50
CA LEU A 147 -4.35 1.56 -8.84
C LEU A 147 -3.64 0.79 -9.94
N LEU A 148 -3.40 -0.48 -9.70
CA LEU A 148 -2.97 -1.48 -10.67
C LEU A 148 -4.15 -2.41 -10.98
N ILE A 149 -4.36 -2.68 -12.25
CA ILE A 149 -5.33 -3.66 -12.73
C ILE A 149 -4.57 -4.64 -13.63
N GLY A 150 -4.77 -5.90 -13.38
CA GLY A 150 -4.12 -6.96 -14.13
C GLY A 150 -5.00 -8.19 -14.27
N ARG A 151 -4.52 -9.10 -15.13
CA ARG A 151 -5.08 -10.43 -15.30
C ARG A 151 -3.96 -11.45 -15.28
N TYR A 152 -4.14 -12.50 -14.52
CA TYR A 152 -3.18 -13.58 -14.41
C TYR A 152 -3.92 -14.91 -14.30
N ARG A 153 -3.54 -15.93 -15.09
CA ARG A 153 -4.19 -17.27 -15.13
C ARG A 153 -5.73 -17.16 -15.24
N ASP A 154 -6.20 -16.30 -16.15
CA ASP A 154 -7.63 -16.01 -16.34
C ASP A 154 -8.36 -15.38 -15.12
N THR A 155 -7.62 -14.92 -14.14
CA THR A 155 -8.12 -14.29 -12.92
C THR A 155 -7.81 -12.80 -12.94
N ASP A 156 -8.86 -11.97 -12.83
CA ASP A 156 -8.71 -10.53 -12.75
C ASP A 156 -8.34 -10.09 -11.32
N TYR A 157 -7.46 -9.11 -11.20
CA TYR A 157 -7.11 -8.53 -9.92
C TYR A 157 -6.95 -7.02 -9.98
N ARG A 158 -7.11 -6.37 -8.83
CA ARG A 158 -6.89 -4.95 -8.62
C ARG A 158 -6.15 -4.72 -7.32
N VAL A 159 -5.15 -3.84 -7.36
CA VAL A 159 -4.40 -3.42 -6.17
C VAL A 159 -4.37 -1.91 -6.11
N VAL A 160 -4.65 -1.35 -4.95
CA VAL A 160 -4.66 0.10 -4.75
C VAL A 160 -3.99 0.48 -3.44
N GLU A 161 -3.23 1.57 -3.42
CA GLU A 161 -2.80 2.18 -2.18
C GLU A 161 -3.94 2.98 -1.56
N ALA A 162 -4.26 2.66 -0.30
CA ALA A 162 -5.36 3.27 0.44
C ALA A 162 -4.90 3.92 1.73
N ARG A 163 -5.43 5.11 1.99
CA ARG A 163 -5.31 5.80 3.28
C ARG A 163 -6.69 6.20 3.75
N LEU A 164 -7.19 5.47 4.74
CA LEU A 164 -8.53 5.62 5.28
C LEU A 164 -8.47 6.35 6.63
N ARG A 165 -9.36 7.32 6.82
CA ARG A 165 -9.40 8.15 8.03
C ARG A 165 -10.83 8.26 8.56
N ARG A 166 -10.94 8.30 9.87
CA ARG A 166 -12.19 8.61 10.57
C ARG A 166 -12.08 10.00 11.18
N ARG A 167 -12.95 10.88 10.70
CA ARG A 167 -13.12 12.22 11.22
C ARG A 167 -14.32 12.24 12.15
N ARG A 168 -14.13 12.66 13.39
CA ARG A 168 -15.19 12.84 14.38
C ARG A 168 -15.14 14.28 14.89
N LYS A 169 -16.31 14.93 14.96
CA LYS A 169 -16.47 16.18 15.70
C LYS A 169 -16.78 15.82 17.17
N GLN A 170 -16.05 16.41 18.09
CA GLN A 170 -16.29 16.30 19.54
C GLN A 170 -16.33 17.72 20.11
N GLY A 171 -17.54 18.27 20.20
CA GLY A 171 -17.76 19.70 20.50
C GLY A 171 -17.17 20.60 19.40
N SER A 172 -16.39 21.60 19.78
CA SER A 172 -15.69 22.51 18.86
C SER A 172 -14.39 21.93 18.27
N LYS A 173 -13.94 20.78 18.76
CA LYS A 173 -12.69 20.16 18.32
C LYS A 173 -12.96 19.05 17.30
N GLU A 174 -12.17 19.06 16.23
CA GLU A 174 -12.17 18.01 15.22
C GLU A 174 -11.01 17.05 15.48
N ARG A 175 -11.32 15.76 15.58
CA ARG A 175 -10.31 14.70 15.66
C ARG A 175 -10.31 13.87 14.38
N VAL A 176 -9.14 13.73 13.76
CA VAL A 176 -8.91 12.87 12.59
C VAL A 176 -8.01 11.73 13.03
N LYS A 177 -8.51 10.48 12.95
CA LYS A 177 -7.74 9.27 13.24
C LYS A 177 -7.50 8.52 11.93
N MET A 178 -6.24 8.11 11.67
CA MET A 178 -5.94 7.12 10.63
C MET A 178 -6.49 5.76 11.07
N THR A 179 -7.31 5.14 10.22
CA THR A 179 -7.92 3.83 10.49
C THR A 179 -7.28 2.72 9.68
N PHE A 180 -6.74 3.05 8.50
CA PHE A 180 -5.97 2.13 7.67
C PHE A 180 -5.00 2.93 6.78
N ALA A 181 -3.80 2.39 6.59
CA ALA A 181 -2.86 2.82 5.58
C ALA A 181 -2.15 1.57 5.04
N GLY A 182 -2.15 1.38 3.73
CA GLY A 182 -1.55 0.19 3.11
C GLY A 182 -2.17 -0.14 1.76
N LEU A 183 -2.08 -1.42 1.39
CA LEU A 183 -2.61 -1.96 0.15
C LEU A 183 -3.97 -2.62 0.38
N LEU A 184 -4.88 -2.35 -0.54
CA LEU A 184 -6.11 -3.11 -0.71
C LEU A 184 -6.01 -3.86 -2.04
N CYS A 185 -6.12 -5.19 -1.96
CA CYS A 185 -6.10 -6.05 -3.12
C CYS A 185 -7.42 -6.81 -3.24
N GLU A 186 -7.97 -6.85 -4.45
CA GLU A 186 -9.16 -7.59 -4.83
C GLU A 186 -8.79 -8.56 -5.93
N VAL A 187 -9.14 -9.83 -5.77
CA VAL A 187 -8.87 -10.92 -6.71
C VAL A 187 -10.16 -11.65 -7.02
N SER A 188 -10.42 -11.98 -8.29
CA SER A 188 -11.51 -12.89 -8.65
C SER A 188 -11.17 -14.30 -8.15
N VAL A 189 -12.16 -15.03 -7.64
CA VAL A 189 -11.96 -16.41 -7.22
C VAL A 189 -12.36 -17.33 -8.38
N PRO A 190 -11.49 -18.29 -8.79
CA PRO A 190 -11.77 -19.18 -9.91
C PRO A 190 -12.99 -20.07 -9.69
N ARG A 191 -13.21 -20.47 -8.43
CA ARG A 191 -14.36 -21.27 -8.01
C ARG A 191 -15.44 -20.37 -7.43
N ALA A 192 -16.66 -20.48 -7.95
CA ALA A 192 -17.82 -19.80 -7.38
C ALA A 192 -18.09 -20.29 -5.96
N PHE A 193 -18.46 -19.36 -5.07
CA PHE A 193 -18.87 -19.63 -3.69
C PHE A 193 -20.03 -18.68 -3.33
N SER A 194 -20.82 -19.08 -2.36
CA SER A 194 -21.98 -18.33 -1.90
C SER A 194 -21.81 -17.73 -0.51
N CYS A 195 -20.90 -18.30 0.29
CA CYS A 195 -20.66 -17.85 1.66
C CYS A 195 -19.85 -16.55 1.75
N THR A 196 -19.99 -15.88 2.88
CA THR A 196 -19.08 -14.82 3.31
C THR A 196 -18.10 -15.39 4.32
N VAL A 197 -16.80 -15.24 4.04
CA VAL A 197 -15.74 -15.65 4.99
C VAL A 197 -14.92 -14.42 5.34
N VAL A 198 -14.69 -14.20 6.64
CA VAL A 198 -13.88 -13.08 7.13
C VAL A 198 -12.77 -13.62 8.04
N LEU A 199 -11.53 -13.28 7.67
CA LEU A 199 -10.32 -13.64 8.40
C LEU A 199 -9.74 -12.37 9.02
N LEU A 200 -9.72 -12.31 10.34
CA LEU A 200 -9.26 -11.16 11.11
C LEU A 200 -8.03 -11.52 11.90
N GLY A 201 -6.97 -10.75 11.72
CA GLY A 201 -5.77 -10.92 12.52
C GLY A 201 -6.00 -10.56 13.97
N ASP A 202 -5.58 -11.49 14.84
CA ASP A 202 -5.74 -11.36 16.29
C ASP A 202 -4.51 -10.64 16.85
N LYS A 203 -4.52 -9.39 17.11
CA LYS A 203 -3.75 -8.70 18.17
C LYS A 203 -3.69 -7.19 18.03
N GLY A 204 -3.98 -6.52 19.11
CA GLY A 204 -3.77 -5.10 19.36
C GLY A 204 -5.07 -4.28 19.27
N ALA A 205 -4.95 -2.99 18.93
CA ALA A 205 -6.06 -2.04 18.84
C ALA A 205 -7.18 -2.40 17.84
N LEU A 206 -7.00 -3.48 17.07
CA LEU A 206 -7.96 -4.04 16.13
C LEU A 206 -8.95 -5.03 16.79
N GLY A 207 -8.59 -5.67 17.90
CA GLY A 207 -9.46 -6.66 18.57
C GLY A 207 -10.79 -6.07 18.99
N ASN A 208 -10.83 -4.90 19.59
CA ASN A 208 -12.07 -4.22 19.98
C ASN A 208 -12.90 -3.79 18.76
N TRP A 209 -12.26 -3.48 17.64
CA TRP A 209 -12.95 -3.12 16.42
C TRP A 209 -13.54 -4.35 15.69
N ALA A 210 -12.85 -5.48 15.67
CA ALA A 210 -13.36 -6.74 15.13
C ALA A 210 -14.63 -7.18 15.90
N VAL A 211 -14.61 -7.07 17.22
CA VAL A 211 -15.78 -7.34 18.05
C VAL A 211 -16.95 -6.38 17.76
N ASP A 212 -16.69 -5.07 17.62
CA ASP A 212 -17.70 -4.08 17.26
C ASP A 212 -18.28 -4.34 15.85
N LEU A 213 -17.46 -4.81 14.92
CA LEU A 213 -17.87 -5.16 13.58
C LEU A 213 -18.76 -6.40 13.55
N LEU A 214 -18.34 -7.46 14.22
CA LEU A 214 -19.13 -8.69 14.36
C LEU A 214 -20.49 -8.42 15.00
N ARG A 215 -20.54 -7.54 16.00
CA ARG A 215 -21.80 -7.14 16.66
C ARG A 215 -22.71 -6.27 15.81
N SER A 216 -22.18 -5.46 14.91
CA SER A 216 -22.95 -4.42 14.21
C SER A 216 -23.27 -4.70 12.76
N LYS A 217 -22.45 -5.50 12.05
CA LYS A 217 -22.57 -5.71 10.60
C LYS A 217 -22.51 -7.15 10.13
N LEU A 218 -21.95 -8.05 10.94
CA LEU A 218 -21.72 -9.45 10.60
C LEU A 218 -22.42 -10.37 11.62
N THR A 219 -23.63 -10.00 12.03
CA THR A 219 -24.43 -10.72 13.04
C THR A 219 -24.75 -12.16 12.66
N ASN A 220 -24.67 -12.50 11.37
CA ASN A 220 -24.96 -13.84 10.87
C ASN A 220 -23.72 -14.73 10.71
N LEU A 221 -22.51 -14.23 11.06
CA LEU A 221 -21.30 -15.02 10.94
C LEU A 221 -21.01 -15.79 12.23
N SER A 222 -20.68 -17.05 12.07
CA SER A 222 -20.24 -17.96 13.14
C SER A 222 -18.75 -18.19 13.08
N PRO A 223 -18.06 -18.42 14.21
CA PRO A 223 -16.66 -18.82 14.21
C PRO A 223 -16.47 -20.13 13.43
N VAL A 224 -15.41 -20.19 12.64
CA VAL A 224 -15.01 -21.39 11.89
C VAL A 224 -13.71 -21.91 12.50
N PRO A 225 -13.72 -23.02 13.24
CA PRO A 225 -12.49 -23.66 13.71
C PRO A 225 -11.76 -24.27 12.52
N LEU A 226 -10.44 -24.07 12.48
CA LEU A 226 -9.56 -24.62 11.46
C LEU A 226 -8.65 -25.66 12.08
N ASP A 227 -8.30 -26.71 11.33
CA ASP A 227 -7.25 -27.63 11.73
C ASP A 227 -5.87 -27.12 11.29
N HIS A 228 -5.49 -25.93 11.81
CA HIS A 228 -4.24 -25.24 11.47
C HIS A 228 -3.76 -24.37 12.63
N ALA A 229 -2.99 -24.95 13.54
CA ALA A 229 -2.60 -24.33 14.81
C ALA A 229 -1.87 -22.96 14.64
N ASP A 230 -0.91 -22.87 13.71
CA ASP A 230 -0.16 -21.62 13.47
C ASP A 230 -1.05 -20.50 12.93
N PHE A 231 -2.05 -20.85 12.13
CA PHE A 231 -3.01 -19.88 11.62
C PHE A 231 -3.97 -19.41 12.71
N GLU A 232 -4.56 -20.32 13.47
CA GLU A 232 -5.47 -20.00 14.57
C GLU A 232 -4.79 -19.19 15.70
N ALA A 233 -3.48 -19.37 15.89
CA ALA A 233 -2.72 -18.55 16.83
C ALA A 233 -2.64 -17.06 16.43
N ARG A 234 -2.90 -16.73 15.17
CA ARG A 234 -2.77 -15.36 14.61
C ARG A 234 -4.08 -14.78 14.08
N TYR A 235 -5.03 -15.62 13.69
CA TYR A 235 -6.25 -15.22 12.99
C TYR A 235 -7.48 -15.84 13.61
N GLN A 236 -8.58 -15.10 13.56
CA GLN A 236 -9.93 -15.60 13.82
C GLN A 236 -10.69 -15.63 12.50
N VAL A 237 -11.40 -16.72 12.25
CA VAL A 237 -12.18 -16.93 11.03
C VAL A 237 -13.66 -16.99 11.37
N TYR A 238 -14.46 -16.32 10.57
CA TYR A 238 -15.90 -16.27 10.69
C TYR A 238 -16.57 -16.49 9.35
N SER A 239 -17.70 -17.22 9.32
CA SER A 239 -18.47 -17.43 8.10
C SER A 239 -19.97 -17.57 8.40
N ASP A 240 -20.79 -17.27 7.41
CA ASP A 240 -22.23 -17.60 7.39
C ASP A 240 -22.49 -19.05 6.95
N ASP A 241 -21.52 -19.69 6.26
CA ASP A 241 -21.50 -21.14 5.97
C ASP A 241 -20.12 -21.72 6.32
N PRO A 242 -19.94 -22.28 7.54
CA PRO A 242 -18.67 -22.88 7.96
C PRO A 242 -18.19 -24.04 7.08
N GLN A 243 -19.09 -24.82 6.48
CA GLN A 243 -18.70 -25.97 5.65
C GLN A 243 -18.16 -25.53 4.32
N GLU A 244 -18.81 -24.59 3.65
CA GLU A 244 -18.31 -24.00 2.41
C GLU A 244 -16.99 -23.25 2.64
N ALA A 245 -16.88 -22.55 3.78
CA ALA A 245 -15.66 -21.83 4.18
C ALA A 245 -14.44 -22.75 4.30
N LEU A 246 -14.57 -23.94 4.91
CA LEU A 246 -13.48 -24.92 4.98
C LEU A 246 -13.02 -25.39 3.62
N GLY A 247 -13.90 -25.46 2.62
CA GLY A 247 -13.56 -25.77 1.24
C GLY A 247 -12.71 -24.69 0.54
N LEU A 248 -12.82 -23.44 0.99
CA LEU A 248 -12.03 -22.30 0.50
C LEU A 248 -10.70 -22.15 1.24
N LEU A 249 -10.66 -22.50 2.51
CA LEU A 249 -9.53 -22.29 3.42
C LEU A 249 -8.64 -23.55 3.52
N GLN A 250 -8.10 -23.98 2.38
CA GLN A 250 -7.21 -25.12 2.33
C GLN A 250 -5.88 -24.83 3.05
N PRO A 251 -5.20 -25.83 3.66
CA PRO A 251 -3.95 -25.64 4.40
C PRO A 251 -2.89 -24.85 3.63
N ALA A 252 -2.65 -25.18 2.35
CA ALA A 252 -1.67 -24.47 1.51
C ALA A 252 -2.02 -22.98 1.31
N PHE A 253 -3.31 -22.63 1.28
CA PHE A 253 -3.76 -21.26 1.21
C PHE A 253 -3.50 -20.52 2.52
N LEU A 254 -3.74 -21.16 3.66
CA LEU A 254 -3.46 -20.60 4.99
C LEU A 254 -1.96 -20.37 5.20
N ASP A 255 -1.11 -21.31 4.81
CA ASP A 255 0.35 -21.19 4.84
C ASP A 255 0.83 -19.98 4.02
N SER A 256 0.26 -19.79 2.83
CA SER A 256 0.62 -18.66 1.97
C SER A 256 0.18 -17.32 2.55
N LEU A 257 -0.98 -17.25 3.21
CA LEU A 257 -1.41 -16.05 3.91
C LEU A 257 -0.49 -15.72 5.09
N LEU A 258 -0.02 -16.74 5.84
CA LEU A 258 0.96 -16.55 6.90
C LEU A 258 2.27 -16.00 6.35
N ALA A 259 2.78 -16.58 5.26
CA ALA A 259 4.01 -16.11 4.60
C ALA A 259 3.89 -14.65 4.11
N ILE A 260 2.76 -14.26 3.54
CA ILE A 260 2.48 -12.88 3.12
C ILE A 260 2.44 -11.96 4.34
N ALA A 261 1.82 -12.37 5.44
CA ALA A 261 1.75 -11.59 6.68
C ALA A 261 3.14 -11.36 7.27
N ASP A 262 3.99 -12.38 7.27
CA ASP A 262 5.37 -12.32 7.76
C ASP A 262 6.23 -11.40 6.88
N ALA A 263 6.10 -11.50 5.56
CA ALA A 263 6.78 -10.62 4.60
C ALA A 263 6.35 -9.15 4.72
N ALA A 264 5.08 -8.88 5.03
CA ALA A 264 4.57 -7.53 5.24
C ALA A 264 5.13 -6.86 6.50
N GLY A 265 5.64 -7.62 7.48
CA GLY A 265 6.40 -7.13 8.66
C GLY A 265 5.66 -6.16 9.59
N GLN A 266 4.36 -5.98 9.45
CA GLN A 266 3.59 -4.89 10.07
C GLN A 266 2.31 -5.35 10.79
N GLY A 267 2.31 -6.56 11.30
CA GLY A 267 1.13 -7.10 11.99
C GLY A 267 0.25 -7.93 11.05
N SER A 268 -0.90 -8.33 11.56
CA SER A 268 -1.83 -9.19 10.84
C SER A 268 -2.51 -8.46 9.67
N LEU A 269 -2.56 -9.09 8.52
CA LEU A 269 -3.44 -8.70 7.41
C LEU A 269 -4.88 -9.14 7.73
N ASN A 270 -5.86 -8.51 7.08
CA ASN A 270 -7.25 -8.96 7.15
C ASN A 270 -7.72 -9.36 5.75
N CYS A 271 -8.51 -10.43 5.67
CA CYS A 271 -9.01 -10.95 4.41
C CYS A 271 -10.52 -11.22 4.47
N ALA A 272 -11.14 -11.30 3.30
CA ALA A 272 -12.50 -11.78 3.17
C ALA A 272 -12.75 -12.45 1.81
N PHE A 273 -13.60 -13.47 1.81
CA PHE A 273 -14.28 -13.96 0.62
C PHE A 273 -15.70 -13.40 0.63
N ILE A 274 -16.06 -12.65 -0.40
CA ILE A 274 -17.37 -12.01 -0.56
C ILE A 274 -17.64 -11.71 -2.04
N ASP A 275 -18.85 -11.89 -2.50
CA ASP A 275 -19.28 -11.57 -3.87
C ASP A 275 -18.37 -12.20 -4.96
N ASN A 276 -17.99 -13.46 -4.81
CA ASN A 276 -17.03 -14.18 -5.67
C ASN A 276 -15.66 -13.48 -5.82
N ARG A 277 -15.26 -12.73 -4.79
CA ARG A 277 -13.97 -12.05 -4.71
C ARG A 277 -13.24 -12.42 -3.43
N PHE A 278 -11.93 -12.55 -3.54
CA PHE A 278 -11.05 -12.55 -2.39
C PHE A 278 -10.49 -11.14 -2.19
N LEU A 279 -10.70 -10.60 -1.02
CA LEU A 279 -10.24 -9.29 -0.61
C LEU A 279 -9.14 -9.44 0.43
N ILE A 280 -8.08 -8.65 0.31
CA ILE A 280 -7.03 -8.59 1.31
C ILE A 280 -6.65 -7.13 1.60
N ALA A 281 -6.55 -6.80 2.88
CA ALA A 281 -6.09 -5.52 3.39
C ALA A 281 -4.75 -5.72 4.09
N ILE A 282 -3.68 -5.21 3.50
CA ILE A 282 -2.30 -5.35 3.98
C ILE A 282 -1.87 -4.00 4.56
N PRO A 283 -1.77 -3.87 5.89
CA PRO A 283 -1.29 -2.64 6.49
C PRO A 283 0.16 -2.36 6.10
N GLN A 284 0.44 -1.14 5.67
CA GLN A 284 1.80 -0.70 5.38
C GLN A 284 1.96 0.76 5.80
N ARG A 285 3.08 1.06 6.47
CA ARG A 285 3.40 2.43 6.87
C ARG A 285 4.10 3.22 5.76
N ARG A 286 4.74 2.52 4.83
CA ARG A 286 5.45 3.14 3.71
C ARG A 286 4.51 3.25 2.51
N ASN A 287 4.68 4.28 1.70
CA ASN A 287 4.04 4.39 0.40
C ASN A 287 4.82 3.53 -0.58
N LEU A 288 4.15 2.61 -1.24
CA LEU A 288 4.71 1.67 -2.22
C LEU A 288 5.42 2.36 -3.37
N PHE A 289 4.76 3.37 -3.90
CA PHE A 289 5.20 4.12 -5.07
C PHE A 289 6.11 5.30 -4.71
N GLU A 290 6.58 5.39 -3.46
CA GLU A 290 7.44 6.46 -2.99
C GLU A 290 8.92 6.07 -3.15
N ILE A 291 9.31 5.67 -4.38
CA ILE A 291 10.71 5.56 -4.77
C ILE A 291 11.27 6.98 -4.91
N GLY A 292 12.46 7.20 -4.32
CA GLY A 292 13.20 8.44 -4.50
C GLY A 292 12.47 9.68 -3.98
N ARG A 293 12.39 9.83 -2.65
CA ARG A 293 12.06 11.15 -2.06
C ARG A 293 13.13 12.15 -2.45
N LEU A 294 12.75 13.42 -2.66
CA LEU A 294 13.69 14.47 -3.03
C LEU A 294 14.92 14.56 -2.10
N HIS A 295 14.75 14.22 -0.82
CA HIS A 295 15.79 14.21 0.21
C HIS A 295 16.55 12.88 0.36
N ARG A 296 16.18 11.84 -0.40
CA ARG A 296 16.83 10.52 -0.37
C ARG A 296 17.54 10.29 -1.69
N SER A 297 18.80 9.86 -1.64
CA SER A 297 19.59 9.51 -2.82
C SER A 297 19.00 8.27 -3.52
N LEU A 298 19.27 8.14 -4.81
CA LEU A 298 18.85 6.99 -5.63
C LEU A 298 19.87 5.83 -5.59
N GLU A 299 20.83 5.85 -4.66
CA GLU A 299 21.84 4.80 -4.52
C GLU A 299 21.25 3.40 -4.29
N HIS A 300 20.09 3.34 -3.65
CA HIS A 300 19.37 2.08 -3.33
C HIS A 300 18.18 1.87 -4.28
N ALA A 301 18.21 2.49 -5.47
CA ALA A 301 17.08 2.43 -6.41
C ALA A 301 16.76 1.00 -6.83
N GLU A 302 17.76 0.13 -7.03
CA GLU A 302 17.54 -1.27 -7.40
C GLU A 302 16.75 -2.02 -6.32
N GLU A 303 17.14 -1.88 -5.05
CA GLU A 303 16.43 -2.51 -3.93
C GLU A 303 14.99 -1.99 -3.78
N ASP A 304 14.81 -0.65 -3.93
CA ASP A 304 13.48 -0.05 -3.87
C ASP A 304 12.60 -0.52 -5.05
N VAL A 305 13.14 -0.68 -6.27
CA VAL A 305 12.42 -1.20 -7.45
C VAL A 305 12.13 -2.69 -7.30
N ARG A 306 13.07 -3.49 -6.79
CA ARG A 306 12.87 -4.92 -6.52
C ARG A 306 11.73 -5.12 -5.51
N ARG A 307 11.71 -4.33 -4.46
CA ARG A 307 10.61 -4.36 -3.46
C ARG A 307 9.28 -3.97 -4.09
N MET A 308 9.25 -2.96 -4.95
CA MET A 308 8.03 -2.59 -5.68
C MET A 308 7.58 -3.72 -6.61
N ALA A 309 8.49 -4.39 -7.30
CA ALA A 309 8.17 -5.55 -8.13
C ALA A 309 7.54 -6.67 -7.32
N ALA A 310 8.10 -6.98 -6.14
CA ALA A 310 7.56 -7.98 -5.22
C ALA A 310 6.11 -7.68 -4.80
N GLU A 311 5.79 -6.41 -4.59
CA GLU A 311 4.44 -6.00 -4.21
C GLU A 311 3.47 -6.00 -5.40
N PHE A 312 3.95 -5.74 -6.62
CA PHE A 312 3.16 -5.85 -7.85
C PHE A 312 2.84 -7.30 -8.20
N THR A 313 3.71 -8.25 -7.85
CA THR A 313 3.50 -9.69 -8.06
C THR A 313 2.71 -10.36 -6.94
N LEU A 314 2.45 -9.67 -5.83
CA LEU A 314 1.65 -10.20 -4.73
C LEU A 314 0.29 -10.78 -5.17
N PRO A 315 -0.51 -10.11 -6.04
CA PRO A 315 -1.76 -10.69 -6.51
C PRO A 315 -1.58 -11.98 -7.30
N GLN A 316 -0.51 -12.10 -8.08
CA GLN A 316 -0.22 -13.30 -8.85
C GLN A 316 0.06 -14.48 -7.92
N ARG A 317 0.86 -14.27 -6.87
CA ARG A 317 1.12 -15.29 -5.83
C ARG A 317 -0.16 -15.69 -5.10
N LEU A 318 -1.04 -14.74 -4.79
CA LEU A 318 -2.35 -15.05 -4.21
C LEU A 318 -3.21 -15.89 -5.17
N ILE A 319 -3.19 -15.58 -6.47
CA ILE A 319 -3.92 -16.31 -7.48
C ILE A 319 -3.37 -17.75 -7.59
N ASP A 320 -2.05 -17.93 -7.65
CA ASP A 320 -1.44 -19.27 -7.68
C ASP A 320 -1.88 -20.10 -6.48
N THR A 321 -1.89 -19.51 -5.29
CA THR A 321 -2.38 -20.16 -4.07
C THR A 321 -3.87 -20.53 -4.15
N LEU A 322 -4.71 -19.63 -4.69
CA LEU A 322 -6.14 -19.91 -4.87
C LEU A 322 -6.39 -21.04 -5.90
N HIS A 323 -5.44 -21.30 -6.81
CA HIS A 323 -5.44 -22.43 -7.72
C HIS A 323 -4.83 -23.72 -7.13
N GLY A 324 -4.33 -23.66 -5.90
CA GLY A 324 -3.74 -24.80 -5.19
C GLY A 324 -2.25 -25.00 -5.46
N ASP A 325 -1.59 -24.08 -6.16
CA ASP A 325 -0.15 -24.11 -6.38
C ASP A 325 0.59 -23.51 -5.15
N ARG A 326 1.80 -24.02 -4.89
CA ARG A 326 2.69 -23.39 -3.90
C ARG A 326 3.49 -22.28 -4.60
N PRO A 327 3.24 -20.99 -4.32
CA PRO A 327 4.07 -19.95 -4.91
C PRO A 327 5.48 -20.02 -4.33
N PRO A 328 6.51 -19.69 -5.13
CA PRO A 328 7.87 -19.56 -4.62
C PRO A 328 7.92 -18.48 -3.51
N LEU A 329 8.52 -18.83 -2.38
CA LEU A 329 8.54 -18.04 -1.14
C LEU A 329 9.49 -16.83 -1.14
N ALA A 330 10.20 -16.55 -2.24
CA ALA A 330 11.22 -15.51 -2.28
C ALA A 330 11.15 -14.63 -3.53
N LEU A 331 11.11 -13.33 -3.29
CA LEU A 331 11.77 -12.34 -4.12
C LEU A 331 12.89 -11.70 -3.30
#